data_eb48247b6c0c2ee23cd1839685a92df9
#
_entry.id   eb48247b6c0c2ee23cd1839685a92df9
#
_cell.length_a   1.000
_cell.length_b   1.000
_cell.length_c   1.000
_cell.angle_alpha   90.00
_cell.angle_beta   90.00
_cell.angle_gamma   90.00
#
_symmetry.space_group_name_H-M   'P 1'
#
loop_
_entity.id
_entity.type
_entity.pdbx_description
1 polymer ?
#
loop_
_entity_poly.entity_id
_entity_poly.type
_entity_poly.pdbx_seq_one_letter_code
_entity_poly.pdbx_strand_id
1 'polypeptide(L)'
;MTLDKRKLIDPELLQTMVNASNDGVVVAEQEGDENVLIYVNDAFERLTGYSAEEILYQDCRFLQGTDRDQPALQEVRAAIHAKQPCRVVLRNYRKDGTLFWNELSLTPVYSERDKLTYFIGIQKDVSRQVALAERLKLAEERLESVAQRLRELDTRR
;
A
#
# COMPACT_ATOMS: atom_id res chain seq x y z
N MET A 1 -1.60 -16.08 38.64
CA MET A 1 -2.52 -15.45 37.67
C MET A 1 -1.96 -14.06 37.36
N THR A 2 -1.18 -13.97 36.30
CA THR A 2 -0.62 -12.69 35.83
C THR A 2 -1.77 -11.94 35.14
N LEU A 3 -2.27 -10.92 35.80
CA LEU A 3 -3.20 -9.96 35.20
C LEU A 3 -2.52 -9.35 33.98
N ASP A 4 -3.07 -9.63 32.79
CA ASP A 4 -2.66 -8.97 31.57
C ASP A 4 -2.89 -7.45 31.76
N LYS A 5 -1.78 -6.71 31.96
CA LYS A 5 -1.82 -5.26 32.21
C LYS A 5 -2.15 -4.47 30.96
N ARG A 6 -2.51 -5.12 29.84
CA ARG A 6 -2.96 -4.43 28.64
C ARG A 6 -4.32 -3.79 28.87
N LYS A 7 -4.35 -2.48 28.78
CA LYS A 7 -5.61 -1.72 28.82
C LYS A 7 -6.44 -2.12 27.61
N LEU A 8 -7.64 -2.60 27.84
CA LEU A 8 -8.61 -2.79 26.76
C LEU A 8 -8.95 -1.43 26.19
N ILE A 9 -8.73 -1.28 24.90
CA ILE A 9 -9.09 -0.05 24.18
C ILE A 9 -10.56 -0.18 23.78
N ASP A 10 -11.34 0.84 24.14
CA ASP A 10 -12.71 0.95 23.70
C ASP A 10 -12.80 0.98 22.16
N PRO A 11 -13.77 0.28 21.53
CA PRO A 11 -13.93 0.26 20.07
C PRO A 11 -14.06 1.65 19.43
N GLU A 12 -14.76 2.59 20.08
CA GLU A 12 -14.89 3.97 19.57
C GLU A 12 -13.56 4.70 19.60
N LEU A 13 -12.78 4.53 20.66
CA LEU A 13 -11.44 5.10 20.74
C LEU A 13 -10.52 4.48 19.67
N LEU A 14 -10.59 3.18 19.48
CA LEU A 14 -9.80 2.49 18.44
C LEU A 14 -10.13 3.04 17.05
N GLN A 15 -11.39 3.22 16.72
CA GLN A 15 -11.82 3.80 15.46
C GLN A 15 -11.31 5.24 15.30
N THR A 16 -11.41 6.04 16.36
CA THR A 16 -10.88 7.40 16.36
C THR A 16 -9.37 7.43 16.11
N MET A 17 -8.62 6.51 16.73
CA MET A 17 -7.17 6.41 16.53
C MET A 17 -6.81 5.99 15.11
N VAL A 18 -7.55 5.06 14.52
CA VAL A 18 -7.34 4.63 13.14
C VAL A 18 -7.68 5.75 12.16
N ASN A 19 -8.74 6.53 12.41
CA ASN A 19 -9.09 7.70 11.59
C ASN A 19 -8.08 8.85 11.73
N ALA A 20 -7.38 8.94 12.86
CA ALA A 20 -6.31 9.92 13.05
C ALA A 20 -5.00 9.54 12.34
N SER A 21 -4.89 8.33 11.76
CA SER A 21 -3.74 7.93 10.97
C SER A 21 -3.59 8.78 9.73
N ASN A 22 -2.34 9.07 9.34
CA ASN A 22 -2.03 9.70 8.05
C ASN A 22 -2.04 8.71 6.89
N ASP A 23 -1.91 7.42 7.19
CA ASP A 23 -1.92 6.36 6.19
C ASP A 23 -3.34 5.81 6.02
N GLY A 24 -3.67 5.41 4.80
CA GLY A 24 -4.94 4.76 4.49
C GLY A 24 -5.00 3.38 5.13
N VAL A 25 -6.01 3.12 5.94
CA VAL A 25 -6.26 1.80 6.54
C VAL A 25 -7.54 1.24 5.98
N VAL A 26 -7.47 0.01 5.48
CA VAL A 26 -8.63 -0.73 5.00
C VAL A 26 -8.69 -2.09 5.66
N VAL A 27 -9.87 -2.63 5.80
CA VAL A 27 -10.09 -4.02 6.16
C VAL A 27 -10.93 -4.67 5.07
N ALA A 28 -10.47 -5.80 4.57
CA ALA A 28 -11.19 -6.61 3.61
C ALA A 28 -11.51 -7.98 4.21
N GLU A 29 -12.68 -8.48 3.88
CA GLU A 29 -13.12 -9.85 4.16
C GLU A 29 -12.88 -10.71 2.92
N GLN A 30 -12.29 -11.87 3.11
CA GLN A 30 -12.08 -12.80 2.01
C GLN A 30 -13.37 -13.60 1.76
N GLU A 31 -13.97 -13.38 0.60
CA GLU A 31 -15.13 -14.11 0.10
C GLU A 31 -14.74 -14.88 -1.17
N GLY A 32 -14.44 -16.18 -1.04
CA GLY A 32 -13.94 -16.98 -2.17
C GLY A 32 -12.63 -16.40 -2.73
N ASP A 33 -12.65 -15.98 -4.00
CA ASP A 33 -11.51 -15.37 -4.68
C ASP A 33 -11.50 -13.82 -4.61
N GLU A 34 -12.50 -13.23 -3.97
CA GLU A 34 -12.65 -11.79 -3.81
C GLU A 34 -12.24 -11.33 -2.42
N ASN A 35 -11.79 -10.09 -2.33
CA ASN A 35 -11.48 -9.43 -1.07
C ASN A 35 -12.35 -8.17 -0.98
N VAL A 36 -13.43 -8.31 -0.27
CA VAL A 36 -14.49 -7.30 -0.18
C VAL A 36 -14.15 -6.32 0.93
N LEU A 37 -14.11 -5.03 0.62
CA LEU A 37 -13.86 -3.99 1.59
C LEU A 37 -15.03 -3.87 2.57
N ILE A 38 -14.73 -3.97 3.86
CA ILE A 38 -15.70 -3.80 4.95
C ILE A 38 -15.42 -2.59 5.83
N TYR A 39 -14.22 -2.02 5.73
CA TYR A 39 -13.83 -0.81 6.46
C TYR A 39 -12.76 -0.02 5.67
N VAL A 40 -12.88 1.28 5.69
CA VAL A 40 -11.85 2.24 5.27
C VAL A 40 -11.81 3.40 6.25
N ASN A 41 -10.63 3.97 6.49
CA ASN A 41 -10.51 5.16 7.33
C ASN A 41 -10.54 6.46 6.50
N ASP A 42 -10.63 7.59 7.20
CA ASP A 42 -10.69 8.92 6.56
C ASP A 42 -9.44 9.21 5.70
N ALA A 43 -8.27 8.72 6.12
CA ALA A 43 -7.03 8.91 5.35
C ALA A 43 -7.08 8.20 4.00
N PHE A 44 -7.70 7.02 3.93
CA PHE A 44 -7.90 6.32 2.66
C PHE A 44 -8.79 7.11 1.71
N GLU A 45 -9.88 7.69 2.20
CA GLU A 45 -10.76 8.55 1.40
C GLU A 45 -10.00 9.77 0.85
N ARG A 46 -9.22 10.45 1.71
CA ARG A 46 -8.37 11.58 1.27
C ARG A 46 -7.31 11.18 0.26
N LEU A 47 -6.68 10.03 0.46
CA LEU A 47 -5.63 9.52 -0.42
C LEU A 47 -6.17 9.17 -1.81
N THR A 48 -7.31 8.52 -1.88
CA THR A 48 -7.83 7.92 -3.11
C THR A 48 -8.88 8.78 -3.82
N GLY A 49 -9.53 9.67 -3.09
CA GLY A 49 -10.65 10.47 -3.59
C GLY A 49 -11.98 9.73 -3.66
N TYR A 50 -12.00 8.45 -3.27
CA TYR A 50 -13.23 7.68 -3.15
C TYR A 50 -13.80 7.81 -1.74
N SER A 51 -15.13 7.98 -1.62
CA SER A 51 -15.78 7.91 -0.32
C SER A 51 -16.00 6.47 0.12
N ALA A 52 -16.12 6.24 1.42
CA ALA A 52 -16.44 4.93 1.97
C ALA A 52 -17.73 4.37 1.38
N GLU A 53 -18.76 5.20 1.19
CA GLU A 53 -20.06 4.79 0.63
C GLU A 53 -19.94 4.24 -0.80
N GLU A 54 -18.97 4.74 -1.59
CA GLU A 54 -18.77 4.31 -2.97
C GLU A 54 -18.07 2.95 -3.08
N ILE A 55 -17.22 2.61 -2.10
CA ILE A 55 -16.27 1.49 -2.23
C ILE A 55 -16.49 0.37 -1.23
N LEU A 56 -17.22 0.59 -0.15
CA LEU A 56 -17.56 -0.49 0.77
C LEU A 56 -18.36 -1.58 0.06
N TYR A 57 -18.08 -2.81 0.43
CA TYR A 57 -18.67 -4.03 -0.15
C TYR A 57 -18.31 -4.28 -1.62
N GLN A 58 -17.26 -3.63 -2.12
CA GLN A 58 -16.67 -3.89 -3.43
C GLN A 58 -15.31 -4.56 -3.28
N ASP A 59 -14.89 -5.28 -4.33
CA ASP A 59 -13.55 -5.84 -4.41
C ASP A 59 -12.50 -4.71 -4.47
N CYS A 60 -11.43 -4.84 -3.71
CA CYS A 60 -10.41 -3.79 -3.55
C CYS A 60 -9.51 -3.56 -4.78
N ARG A 61 -9.71 -4.30 -5.88
CA ARG A 61 -8.90 -4.16 -7.11
C ARG A 61 -9.18 -2.90 -7.93
N PHE A 62 -10.17 -2.10 -7.57
CA PHE A 62 -10.54 -0.90 -8.32
C PHE A 62 -9.44 0.16 -8.41
N LEU A 63 -8.53 0.24 -7.41
CA LEU A 63 -7.41 1.20 -7.42
C LEU A 63 -6.37 0.94 -8.51
N GLN A 64 -6.38 -0.24 -9.13
CA GLN A 64 -5.44 -0.60 -10.19
C GLN A 64 -5.89 -0.06 -11.55
N GLY A 65 -7.16 0.26 -11.70
CA GLY A 65 -7.75 0.66 -12.97
C GLY A 65 -7.51 -0.40 -14.05
N THR A 66 -6.96 0.02 -15.17
CA THR A 66 -6.56 -0.86 -16.28
C THR A 66 -5.12 -1.35 -16.18
N ASP A 67 -4.31 -0.81 -15.25
CA ASP A 67 -2.89 -1.12 -15.05
C ASP A 67 -2.72 -2.36 -14.16
N ARG A 68 -3.15 -3.51 -14.68
CA ARG A 68 -3.17 -4.78 -13.94
C ARG A 68 -1.97 -5.68 -14.19
N ASP A 69 -1.11 -5.30 -15.13
CA ASP A 69 0.13 -6.02 -15.47
C ASP A 69 1.32 -5.43 -14.71
N GLN A 70 1.28 -5.56 -13.39
CA GLN A 70 2.34 -5.12 -12.49
C GLN A 70 2.90 -6.35 -11.75
N PRO A 71 4.24 -6.56 -11.73
CA PRO A 71 4.84 -7.69 -11.01
C PRO A 71 4.45 -7.74 -9.53
N ALA A 72 4.33 -6.58 -8.87
CA ALA A 72 3.90 -6.48 -7.48
C ALA A 72 2.50 -7.07 -7.22
N LEU A 73 1.60 -7.05 -8.20
CA LEU A 73 0.28 -7.66 -8.06
C LEU A 73 0.32 -9.19 -8.00
N GLN A 74 1.32 -9.82 -8.61
CA GLN A 74 1.53 -11.26 -8.50
C GLN A 74 1.93 -11.64 -7.08
N GLU A 75 2.79 -10.83 -6.45
CA GLU A 75 3.19 -11.00 -5.05
C GLU A 75 1.99 -10.84 -4.11
N VAL A 76 1.17 -9.81 -4.30
CA VAL A 76 -0.07 -9.60 -3.54
C VAL A 76 -1.01 -10.80 -3.66
N ARG A 77 -1.25 -11.29 -4.88
CA ARG A 77 -2.13 -12.46 -5.11
C ARG A 77 -1.59 -13.71 -4.42
N ALA A 78 -0.28 -13.96 -4.52
CA ALA A 78 0.35 -15.08 -3.88
C ALA A 78 0.23 -15.00 -2.34
N ALA A 79 0.45 -13.82 -1.77
CA ALA A 79 0.32 -13.59 -0.34
C ALA A 79 -1.13 -13.81 0.16
N ILE A 80 -2.11 -13.30 -0.56
CA ILE A 80 -3.53 -13.50 -0.24
C ILE A 80 -3.89 -14.99 -0.29
N HIS A 81 -3.49 -15.67 -1.35
CA HIS A 81 -3.76 -17.10 -1.51
C HIS A 81 -3.12 -17.94 -0.38
N ALA A 82 -1.88 -17.63 -0.04
CA ALA A 82 -1.15 -18.29 1.04
C ALA A 82 -1.54 -17.81 2.45
N LYS A 83 -2.39 -16.81 2.57
CA LYS A 83 -2.72 -16.13 3.84
C LYS A 83 -1.46 -15.71 4.60
N GLN A 84 -0.56 -15.05 3.89
CA GLN A 84 0.71 -14.53 4.38
C GLN A 84 0.75 -13.00 4.25
N PRO A 85 1.48 -12.32 5.13
CA PRO A 85 1.70 -10.90 4.97
C PRO A 85 2.58 -10.60 3.75
N CYS A 86 2.37 -9.42 3.15
CA CYS A 86 3.30 -8.89 2.15
C CYS A 86 3.38 -7.37 2.24
N ARG A 87 4.44 -6.83 1.63
CA ARG A 87 4.65 -5.41 1.48
C ARG A 87 5.22 -5.15 0.10
N VAL A 88 4.50 -4.36 -0.68
CA VAL A 88 4.85 -4.06 -2.07
C VAL A 88 4.64 -2.59 -2.37
N VAL A 89 5.31 -2.10 -3.40
CA VAL A 89 5.04 -0.78 -3.99
C VAL A 89 4.43 -1.00 -5.36
N LEU A 90 3.27 -0.42 -5.58
CA LEU A 90 2.55 -0.56 -6.84
C LEU A 90 1.92 0.76 -7.30
N ARG A 91 1.62 0.82 -8.60
CA ARG A 91 0.91 1.96 -9.18
C ARG A 91 -0.58 1.80 -8.89
N ASN A 92 -1.15 2.84 -8.31
CA ASN A 92 -2.60 2.97 -8.12
C ASN A 92 -3.09 4.29 -8.70
N TYR A 93 -4.38 4.39 -8.84
CA TYR A 93 -5.05 5.53 -9.48
C TYR A 93 -6.15 6.04 -8.57
N ARG A 94 -6.15 7.36 -8.34
CA ARG A 94 -7.21 8.05 -7.61
C ARG A 94 -8.48 8.09 -8.44
N LYS A 95 -9.57 8.47 -7.83
CA LYS A 95 -10.88 8.64 -8.51
C LYS A 95 -10.81 9.59 -9.70
N ASP A 96 -9.97 10.63 -9.63
CA ASP A 96 -9.75 11.60 -10.72
C ASP A 96 -8.81 11.07 -11.81
N GLY A 97 -8.33 9.86 -11.72
CA GLY A 97 -7.41 9.22 -12.67
C GLY A 97 -5.93 9.51 -12.43
N THR A 98 -5.57 10.31 -11.41
CA THR A 98 -4.16 10.59 -11.11
C THR A 98 -3.46 9.36 -10.54
N LEU A 99 -2.26 9.07 -11.08
CA LEU A 99 -1.40 8.02 -10.61
C LEU A 99 -0.76 8.41 -9.28
N PHE A 100 -0.67 7.46 -8.36
CA PHE A 100 0.20 7.52 -7.21
C PHE A 100 0.88 6.17 -6.95
N TRP A 101 2.09 6.23 -6.40
CA TRP A 101 2.81 5.05 -5.95
C TRP A 101 2.36 4.71 -4.55
N ASN A 102 1.77 3.54 -4.40
CA ASN A 102 1.21 3.05 -3.15
C ASN A 102 2.12 1.99 -2.55
N GLU A 103 2.70 2.25 -1.39
CA GLU A 103 3.28 1.20 -0.55
C GLU A 103 2.14 0.53 0.20
N LEU A 104 1.79 -0.68 -0.21
CA LEU A 104 0.76 -1.50 0.40
C LEU A 104 1.40 -2.52 1.34
N SER A 105 1.05 -2.44 2.62
CA SER A 105 1.31 -3.49 3.61
C SER A 105 0.03 -4.27 3.84
N LEU A 106 0.06 -5.57 3.60
CA LEU A 106 -1.09 -6.46 3.75
C LEU A 106 -0.82 -7.49 4.82
N THR A 107 -1.73 -7.64 5.77
CA THR A 107 -1.60 -8.58 6.89
C THR A 107 -2.90 -9.38 7.04
N PRO A 108 -2.85 -10.72 6.98
CA PRO A 108 -4.00 -11.56 7.26
C PRO A 108 -4.28 -11.63 8.76
N VAL A 109 -5.55 -11.61 9.12
CA VAL A 109 -6.02 -11.81 10.50
C VAL A 109 -7.16 -12.82 10.47
N TYR A 110 -6.97 -13.97 11.14
CA TYR A 110 -8.02 -14.96 11.28
C TYR A 110 -8.88 -14.65 12.50
N SER A 111 -10.19 -14.59 12.31
CA SER A 111 -11.16 -14.45 13.40
C SER A 111 -11.71 -15.81 13.80
N GLU A 112 -11.38 -16.24 15.02
CA GLU A 112 -11.93 -17.46 15.59
C GLU A 112 -13.45 -17.38 15.80
N ARG A 113 -13.95 -16.19 16.06
CA ARG A 113 -15.38 -15.92 16.25
C ARG A 113 -16.16 -16.14 14.95
N ASP A 114 -15.69 -15.50 13.87
CA ASP A 114 -16.40 -15.46 12.58
C ASP A 114 -15.99 -16.63 11.67
N LYS A 115 -14.91 -17.34 12.03
CA LYS A 115 -14.27 -18.40 11.22
C LYS A 115 -13.87 -17.92 9.82
N LEU A 116 -13.46 -16.65 9.73
CA LEU A 116 -13.08 -15.97 8.50
C LEU A 116 -11.69 -15.38 8.60
N THR A 117 -11.05 -15.23 7.44
CA THR A 117 -9.80 -14.47 7.31
C THR A 117 -10.11 -13.07 6.81
N TYR A 118 -9.65 -12.08 7.57
CA TYR A 118 -9.65 -10.69 7.17
C TYR A 118 -8.24 -10.29 6.72
N PHE A 119 -8.16 -9.31 5.84
CA PHE A 119 -6.90 -8.67 5.47
C PHE A 119 -6.93 -7.21 5.89
N ILE A 120 -5.91 -6.80 6.64
CA ILE A 120 -5.68 -5.39 6.93
C ILE A 120 -4.69 -4.86 5.90
N GLY A 121 -5.11 -3.86 5.12
CA GLY A 121 -4.26 -3.14 4.19
C GLY A 121 -3.90 -1.76 4.73
N ILE A 122 -2.60 -1.47 4.82
CA ILE A 122 -2.11 -0.13 5.12
C ILE A 122 -1.50 0.43 3.86
N GLN A 123 -1.92 1.63 3.46
CA GLN A 123 -1.60 2.26 2.20
C GLN A 123 -0.94 3.60 2.44
N LYS A 124 0.22 3.76 1.84
CA LYS A 124 1.03 4.97 1.97
C LYS A 124 1.42 5.49 0.61
N ASP A 125 1.15 6.76 0.36
CA ASP A 125 1.63 7.44 -0.84
C ASP A 125 3.14 7.67 -0.75
N VAL A 126 3.89 6.96 -1.57
CA VAL A 126 5.35 7.06 -1.68
C VAL A 126 5.79 7.68 -3.01
N SER A 127 4.89 8.37 -3.70
CA SER A 127 5.18 8.98 -5.00
C SER A 127 6.35 9.96 -4.94
N ARG A 128 6.44 10.73 -3.86
CA ARG A 128 7.57 11.65 -3.65
C ARG A 128 8.90 10.91 -3.49
N GLN A 129 8.90 9.83 -2.73
CA GLN A 129 10.08 9.01 -2.49
C GLN A 129 10.55 8.33 -3.79
N VAL A 130 9.61 7.80 -4.58
CA VAL A 130 9.89 7.21 -5.89
C VAL A 130 10.50 8.25 -6.82
N ALA A 131 9.90 9.44 -6.94
CA ALA A 131 10.42 10.50 -7.78
C ALA A 131 11.81 10.98 -7.35
N LEU A 132 12.08 11.09 -6.06
CA LEU A 132 13.41 11.44 -5.53
C LEU A 132 14.44 10.35 -5.83
N ALA A 133 14.10 9.09 -5.70
CA ALA A 133 14.98 7.96 -6.01
C ALA A 133 15.36 7.94 -7.50
N GLU A 134 14.40 8.19 -8.39
CA GLU A 134 14.65 8.29 -9.83
C GLU A 134 15.57 9.49 -10.17
N ARG A 135 15.34 10.64 -9.55
CA ARG A 135 16.20 11.82 -9.75
C ARG A 135 17.62 11.57 -9.28
N LEU A 136 17.79 10.89 -8.13
CA LEU A 136 19.11 10.54 -7.61
C LEU A 136 19.83 9.60 -8.57
N LYS A 137 19.18 8.56 -9.03
CA LYS A 137 19.73 7.60 -10.00
C LYS A 137 20.22 8.29 -11.27
N LEU A 138 19.41 9.19 -11.85
CA LEU A 138 19.78 9.95 -13.04
C LEU A 138 20.98 10.88 -12.79
N ALA A 139 21.08 11.49 -11.60
CA ALA A 139 22.21 12.32 -11.22
C ALA A 139 23.51 11.49 -11.11
N GLU A 140 23.44 10.32 -10.50
CA GLU A 140 24.56 9.37 -10.40
C GLU A 140 25.07 8.93 -11.78
N GLU A 141 24.16 8.54 -12.68
CA GLU A 141 24.48 8.15 -14.06
C GLU A 141 25.16 9.29 -14.84
N ARG A 142 24.70 10.53 -14.64
CA ARG A 142 25.34 11.71 -15.26
C ARG A 142 26.74 11.95 -14.71
N LEU A 143 26.94 11.82 -13.39
CA LEU A 143 28.25 11.97 -12.77
C LEU A 143 29.23 10.90 -13.26
N GLU A 144 28.82 9.66 -13.36
CA GLU A 144 29.63 8.58 -13.90
C GLU A 144 30.03 8.83 -15.36
N SER A 145 29.10 9.29 -16.18
CA SER A 145 29.36 9.65 -17.58
C SER A 145 30.38 10.77 -17.71
N VAL A 146 30.28 11.83 -16.89
CA VAL A 146 31.23 12.94 -16.86
C VAL A 146 32.61 12.46 -16.39
N ALA A 147 32.65 11.66 -15.33
CA ALA A 147 33.89 11.11 -14.80
C ALA A 147 34.61 10.23 -15.83
N GLN A 148 33.87 9.44 -16.59
CA GLN A 148 34.43 8.63 -17.67
C GLN A 148 35.05 9.48 -18.78
N ARG A 149 34.33 10.53 -19.24
CA ARG A 149 34.84 11.45 -20.26
C ARG A 149 36.11 12.17 -19.82
N LEU A 150 36.18 12.57 -18.57
CA LEU A 150 37.39 13.20 -18.01
C LEU A 150 38.59 12.24 -18.01
N ARG A 151 38.39 10.98 -17.64
CA ARG A 151 39.43 9.94 -17.70
C ARG A 151 39.94 9.71 -19.13
N GLU A 152 39.04 9.67 -20.10
CA GLU A 152 39.37 9.45 -21.51
C GLU A 152 40.18 10.66 -22.09
N LEU A 153 39.91 11.88 -21.63
CA LEU A 153 40.66 13.06 -22.02
C LEU A 153 42.06 13.09 -21.40
N ASP A 154 42.20 12.61 -20.17
CA ASP A 154 43.49 12.58 -19.48
C ASP A 154 44.42 11.51 -20.06
N THR A 155 43.88 10.39 -20.52
CA THR A 155 44.66 9.31 -21.18
C THR A 155 45.11 9.66 -22.62
N ARG A 156 44.61 10.75 -23.23
CA ARG A 156 44.99 11.19 -24.55
C ARG A 156 46.09 12.28 -24.55
N ARG A 157 46.57 12.67 -23.38
CA ARG A 157 47.72 13.58 -23.18
C ARG A 157 49.01 12.81 -22.93
#